data_daf170c650ea5abbb5cbcf33d9af1831
#
_entry.id   daf170c650ea5abbb5cbcf33d9af1831
#
_cell.length_a   1.000
_cell.length_b   1.000
_cell.length_c   1.000
_cell.angle_alpha   90.00
_cell.angle_beta   90.00
_cell.angle_gamma   90.00
#
_symmetry.space_group_name_H-M   'P 1'
#
loop_
_entity.id
_entity.type
_entity.pdbx_description
1 polymer ?
#
loop_
_entity_poly.entity_id
_entity_poly.type
_entity_poly.pdbx_seq_one_letter_code
_entity_poly.pdbx_strand_id
1 'polypeptide(L)'
;MRLIKITIKALADRPLINLFVCLALALLVFAQGLIANAYSFSMSGEMYLYTSYTFISGSDSSDKVQVLKDNYPKSLVRANDIYADDNNPEIVVFRYNRVLKNGELAKLRKYAAHYMPDAEFAAPEVYQDSYDVFKEIVIFALITAVILIVLIPVINYPIQIRKSEFDSYRICGAANGFILAARFVHVACLSILAGVLGIAGLFIYSRWTHAGNLGLLAILIPLLFFATVTAETTIAGIAEAYHEK
;
A
#
# COMPACT_ATOMS: atom_id res chain seq x y z
N MET A 1 -4.91 -35.49 -1.25
CA MET A 1 -5.47 -35.55 0.11
C MET A 1 -4.40 -35.67 1.23
N ARG A 2 -3.37 -36.51 1.13
CA ARG A 2 -2.33 -36.66 2.19
C ARG A 2 -1.51 -35.36 2.45
N LEU A 3 -1.07 -34.65 1.40
CA LEU A 3 -0.31 -33.40 1.52
C LEU A 3 -1.08 -32.34 2.30
N ILE A 4 -2.35 -32.12 1.99
CA ILE A 4 -3.18 -31.10 2.68
C ILE A 4 -3.32 -31.44 4.17
N LYS A 5 -3.55 -32.73 4.53
CA LYS A 5 -3.62 -33.16 5.93
C LYS A 5 -2.30 -32.89 6.68
N ILE A 6 -1.16 -33.19 6.05
CA ILE A 6 0.17 -32.93 6.63
C ILE A 6 0.37 -31.43 6.84
N THR A 7 -0.01 -30.60 5.87
CA THR A 7 0.12 -29.14 5.97
C THR A 7 -0.77 -28.57 7.07
N ILE A 8 -2.04 -29.00 7.15
CA ILE A 8 -2.96 -28.55 8.21
C ILE A 8 -2.41 -28.96 9.59
N LYS A 9 -1.95 -30.22 9.73
CA LYS A 9 -1.32 -30.67 10.97
C LYS A 9 -0.10 -29.81 11.33
N ALA A 10 0.76 -29.55 10.36
CA ALA A 10 1.94 -28.71 10.54
C ALA A 10 1.64 -27.26 10.95
N LEU A 11 0.56 -26.70 10.42
CA LEU A 11 0.07 -25.39 10.85
C LEU A 11 -0.48 -25.40 12.28
N ALA A 12 -1.12 -26.50 12.66
CA ALA A 12 -1.70 -26.71 14.00
C ALA A 12 -0.65 -27.06 15.07
N ASP A 13 0.42 -27.75 14.72
CA ASP A 13 1.44 -28.20 15.68
C ASP A 13 2.26 -27.02 16.26
N ARG A 14 2.38 -25.92 15.52
CA ARG A 14 3.14 -24.73 15.96
C ARG A 14 2.38 -23.42 15.66
N PRO A 15 1.20 -23.22 16.26
CA PRO A 15 0.29 -22.15 15.87
C PRO A 15 0.88 -20.75 16.10
N LEU A 16 1.60 -20.54 17.20
CA LEU A 16 2.20 -19.23 17.51
C LEU A 16 3.27 -18.83 16.51
N ILE A 17 4.13 -19.76 16.11
CA ILE A 17 5.20 -19.49 15.13
C ILE A 17 4.58 -19.19 13.76
N ASN A 18 3.65 -20.01 13.33
CA ASN A 18 2.96 -19.83 12.05
C ASN A 18 2.15 -18.52 12.01
N LEU A 19 1.51 -18.16 13.14
CA LEU A 19 0.81 -16.89 13.28
C LEU A 19 1.77 -15.71 13.19
N PHE A 20 2.91 -15.77 13.89
CA PHE A 20 3.92 -14.72 13.84
C PHE A 20 4.48 -14.52 12.43
N VAL A 21 4.83 -15.61 11.74
CA VAL A 21 5.29 -15.56 10.35
C VAL A 21 4.21 -14.98 9.44
N CYS A 22 2.96 -15.43 9.59
CA CYS A 22 1.83 -14.92 8.81
C CYS A 22 1.63 -13.41 9.00
N LEU A 23 1.69 -12.92 10.25
CA LEU A 23 1.56 -11.49 10.56
C LEU A 23 2.76 -10.68 10.01
N ALA A 24 3.98 -11.20 10.13
CA ALA A 24 5.17 -10.54 9.58
C ALA A 24 5.07 -10.41 8.05
N LEU A 25 4.65 -11.49 7.38
CA LEU A 25 4.41 -11.48 5.92
C LEU A 25 3.27 -10.53 5.54
N ALA A 26 2.18 -10.50 6.30
CA ALA A 26 1.06 -9.59 6.06
C ALA A 26 1.46 -8.13 6.19
N LEU A 27 2.30 -7.79 7.19
CA LEU A 27 2.86 -6.44 7.35
C LEU A 27 3.76 -6.05 6.17
N LEU A 28 4.57 -6.98 5.65
CA LEU A 28 5.42 -6.73 4.48
C LEU A 28 4.57 -6.49 3.22
N VAL A 29 3.51 -7.29 2.99
CA VAL A 29 2.55 -7.08 1.90
C VAL A 29 1.85 -5.74 2.04
N PHE A 30 1.41 -5.38 3.25
CA PHE A 30 0.78 -4.11 3.55
C PHE A 30 1.72 -2.93 3.26
N ALA A 31 2.96 -2.97 3.76
CA ALA A 31 3.97 -1.95 3.52
C ALA A 31 4.27 -1.79 2.02
N GLN A 32 4.47 -2.90 1.30
CA GLN A 32 4.69 -2.88 -0.14
C GLN A 32 3.50 -2.30 -0.90
N GLY A 33 2.28 -2.62 -0.48
CA GLY A 33 1.07 -2.05 -1.05
C GLY A 33 0.95 -0.55 -0.84
N LEU A 34 1.30 -0.04 0.34
CA LEU A 34 1.34 1.41 0.61
C LEU A 34 2.36 2.12 -0.28
N ILE A 35 3.57 1.56 -0.39
CA ILE A 35 4.64 2.09 -1.22
C ILE A 35 4.20 2.09 -2.68
N ALA A 36 3.70 0.95 -3.19
CA ALA A 36 3.22 0.83 -4.57
C ALA A 36 2.08 1.81 -4.87
N ASN A 37 1.17 2.05 -3.91
CA ASN A 37 0.11 3.04 -4.07
C ASN A 37 0.67 4.46 -4.16
N ALA A 38 1.61 4.82 -3.31
CA ALA A 38 2.28 6.12 -3.35
C ALA A 38 2.99 6.35 -4.70
N TYR A 39 3.70 5.32 -5.20
CA TYR A 39 4.44 5.41 -6.46
C TYR A 39 3.57 5.24 -7.71
N SER A 40 2.41 4.57 -7.64
CA SER A 40 1.50 4.48 -8.78
C SER A 40 0.97 5.85 -9.20
N PHE A 41 0.81 6.77 -8.27
CA PHE A 41 0.51 8.17 -8.57
C PHE A 41 1.67 8.86 -9.27
N SER A 42 2.91 8.60 -8.87
CA SER A 42 4.11 9.17 -9.51
C SER A 42 4.30 8.70 -10.95
N MET A 43 4.06 7.42 -11.21
CA MET A 43 4.28 6.82 -12.53
C MET A 43 3.19 7.11 -13.56
N SER A 44 1.97 7.48 -13.13
CA SER A 44 0.88 7.81 -14.05
C SER A 44 1.05 9.16 -14.75
N GLY A 45 2.09 9.91 -14.43
CA GLY A 45 2.29 11.27 -14.95
C GLY A 45 1.26 12.28 -14.43
N GLU A 46 0.31 11.84 -13.63
CA GLU A 46 -0.72 12.64 -12.98
C GLU A 46 -0.34 12.95 -11.52
N MET A 47 0.92 13.26 -11.27
CA MET A 47 1.33 13.73 -9.96
C MET A 47 0.86 15.16 -9.74
N TYR A 48 -0.39 15.27 -9.38
CA TYR A 48 -0.88 16.50 -8.78
C TYR A 48 -0.42 16.52 -7.32
N LEU A 49 0.69 17.15 -7.03
CA LEU A 49 1.10 17.41 -5.64
C LEU A 49 0.00 18.14 -4.89
N TYR A 50 -0.68 19.03 -5.58
CA TYR A 50 -1.89 19.68 -5.09
C TYR A 50 -2.64 20.36 -6.22
N THR A 51 -3.95 20.46 -6.04
CA THR A 51 -4.81 21.30 -6.87
C THR A 51 -5.29 22.45 -6.02
N SER A 52 -5.07 23.66 -6.49
CA SER A 52 -5.54 24.88 -5.85
C SER A 52 -6.85 25.33 -6.47
N TYR A 53 -7.85 25.57 -5.65
CA TYR A 53 -9.13 26.15 -6.02
C TYR A 53 -9.19 27.55 -5.45
N THR A 54 -9.12 28.52 -6.30
CA THR A 54 -8.93 29.92 -5.96
C THR A 54 -10.25 30.68 -6.02
N PHE A 55 -10.54 31.48 -5.00
CA PHE A 55 -11.67 32.36 -4.90
C PHE A 55 -11.15 33.78 -4.71
N ILE A 56 -11.55 34.69 -5.58
CA ILE A 56 -11.15 36.11 -5.57
C ILE A 56 -12.28 36.89 -4.90
N SER A 57 -12.04 37.40 -3.71
CA SER A 57 -12.97 38.25 -2.95
C SER A 57 -12.59 39.70 -3.17
N GLY A 58 -13.51 40.56 -3.51
CA GLY A 58 -13.23 42.00 -3.69
C GLY A 58 -12.80 42.75 -2.42
N SER A 59 -12.42 42.07 -1.34
CA SER A 59 -11.98 42.61 -0.05
C SER A 59 -10.95 41.71 0.62
N ASP A 60 -10.16 42.26 1.52
CA ASP A 60 -9.20 41.48 2.34
C ASP A 60 -9.94 40.30 3.01
N SER A 61 -9.41 39.14 2.79
CA SER A 61 -9.99 37.87 3.22
C SER A 61 -9.21 37.17 4.34
N SER A 62 -8.18 37.79 4.88
CA SER A 62 -7.33 37.21 5.92
C SER A 62 -8.14 36.77 7.14
N ASP A 63 -9.08 37.59 7.61
CA ASP A 63 -9.95 37.24 8.73
C ASP A 63 -10.96 36.14 8.37
N LYS A 64 -11.38 36.08 7.10
CA LYS A 64 -12.33 35.10 6.61
C LYS A 64 -11.72 33.68 6.54
N VAL A 65 -10.40 33.58 6.32
CA VAL A 65 -9.70 32.28 6.26
C VAL A 65 -9.85 31.52 7.57
N GLN A 66 -9.70 32.19 8.72
CA GLN A 66 -9.86 31.51 10.00
C GLN A 66 -11.30 31.02 10.19
N VAL A 67 -12.28 31.82 9.83
CA VAL A 67 -13.70 31.44 9.87
C VAL A 67 -13.99 30.24 8.96
N LEU A 68 -13.38 30.20 7.76
CA LEU A 68 -13.50 29.09 6.84
C LEU A 68 -12.85 27.82 7.39
N LYS A 69 -11.69 27.91 8.06
CA LYS A 69 -11.05 26.75 8.70
C LYS A 69 -11.91 26.18 9.83
N ASP A 70 -12.41 27.03 10.70
CA ASP A 70 -13.17 26.63 11.90
C ASP A 70 -14.53 26.02 11.56
N ASN A 71 -15.17 26.49 10.51
CA ASN A 71 -16.48 26.02 10.06
C ASN A 71 -16.43 25.03 8.89
N TYR A 72 -15.26 24.47 8.59
CA TYR A 72 -15.12 23.55 7.46
C TYR A 72 -15.92 22.27 7.68
N PRO A 73 -16.95 21.98 6.85
CA PRO A 73 -17.87 20.90 7.12
C PRO A 73 -17.27 19.55 6.84
N LYS A 74 -17.51 18.58 7.73
CA LYS A 74 -17.08 17.17 7.57
C LYS A 74 -17.66 16.49 6.32
N SER A 75 -18.70 17.05 5.72
CA SER A 75 -19.32 16.53 4.50
C SER A 75 -18.58 16.92 3.22
N LEU A 76 -17.66 17.88 3.30
CA LEU A 76 -16.72 18.22 2.23
C LEU A 76 -15.47 17.37 2.30
N VAL A 77 -14.84 17.19 1.14
CA VAL A 77 -13.49 16.61 1.10
C VAL A 77 -12.56 17.49 1.91
N ARG A 78 -11.78 16.90 2.79
CA ARG A 78 -10.86 17.64 3.63
C ARG A 78 -9.84 18.40 2.77
N ALA A 79 -9.81 19.71 2.89
CA ALA A 79 -8.74 20.52 2.33
C ALA A 79 -7.45 20.27 3.10
N ASN A 80 -6.32 20.23 2.40
CA ASN A 80 -5.01 20.12 3.04
C ASN A 80 -4.65 21.43 3.73
N ASP A 81 -4.98 22.54 3.07
CA ASP A 81 -4.79 23.87 3.60
C ASP A 81 -5.82 24.83 3.02
N ILE A 82 -6.11 25.90 3.77
CA ILE A 82 -6.92 27.04 3.35
C ILE A 82 -6.14 28.29 3.80
N TYR A 83 -5.79 29.14 2.85
CA TYR A 83 -4.99 30.34 3.16
C TYR A 83 -5.36 31.50 2.25
N ALA A 84 -5.07 32.71 2.71
CA ALA A 84 -5.05 33.88 1.84
C ALA A 84 -3.68 34.00 1.18
N ASP A 85 -3.62 34.47 -0.05
CA ASP A 85 -2.35 34.68 -0.73
C ASP A 85 -1.61 35.88 -0.06
N ASP A 86 -0.36 35.65 0.34
CA ASP A 86 0.46 36.65 1.02
C ASP A 86 0.68 37.91 0.16
N ASN A 87 0.68 37.75 -1.16
CA ASN A 87 0.87 38.86 -2.11
C ASN A 87 -0.46 39.52 -2.52
N ASN A 88 -1.57 38.84 -2.34
CA ASN A 88 -2.88 39.35 -2.67
C ASN A 88 -3.95 38.82 -1.68
N PRO A 89 -4.17 39.53 -0.56
CA PRO A 89 -5.06 39.07 0.51
C PRO A 89 -6.54 39.00 0.10
N GLU A 90 -6.90 39.46 -1.10
CA GLU A 90 -8.22 39.27 -1.69
C GLU A 90 -8.43 37.83 -2.21
N ILE A 91 -7.34 37.04 -2.32
CA ILE A 91 -7.38 35.69 -2.87
C ILE A 91 -7.38 34.67 -1.74
N VAL A 92 -8.42 33.81 -1.72
CA VAL A 92 -8.49 32.65 -0.83
C VAL A 92 -8.26 31.39 -1.64
N VAL A 93 -7.31 30.59 -1.20
CA VAL A 93 -6.90 29.34 -1.85
C VAL A 93 -7.27 28.15 -0.98
N PHE A 94 -7.98 27.19 -1.58
CA PHE A 94 -8.25 25.88 -1.03
C PHE A 94 -7.36 24.85 -1.71
N ARG A 95 -6.42 24.26 -0.98
CA ARG A 95 -5.46 23.30 -1.50
C ARG A 95 -5.90 21.86 -1.18
N TYR A 96 -5.88 20.99 -2.19
CA TYR A 96 -6.22 19.57 -2.08
C TYR A 96 -5.14 18.72 -2.71
N ASN A 97 -4.91 17.51 -2.18
CA ASN A 97 -3.96 16.52 -2.76
C ASN A 97 -4.54 15.82 -4.00
N ARG A 98 -5.67 16.24 -4.51
CA ARG A 98 -6.31 15.64 -5.69
C ARG A 98 -7.24 16.63 -6.38
N VAL A 99 -7.54 16.36 -7.63
CA VAL A 99 -8.60 17.06 -8.35
C VAL A 99 -9.96 16.66 -7.76
N LEU A 100 -10.79 17.65 -7.43
CA LEU A 100 -12.15 17.43 -6.95
C LEU A 100 -13.06 17.00 -8.10
N LYS A 101 -13.94 16.03 -7.84
CA LYS A 101 -15.01 15.66 -8.78
C LYS A 101 -16.02 16.81 -8.90
N ASN A 102 -16.73 16.87 -10.03
CA ASN A 102 -17.70 17.95 -10.28
C ASN A 102 -18.71 18.16 -9.14
N GLY A 103 -19.20 17.09 -8.53
CA GLY A 103 -20.12 17.18 -7.39
C GLY A 103 -19.46 17.70 -6.10
N GLU A 104 -18.20 17.42 -5.88
CA GLU A 104 -17.42 17.91 -4.74
C GLU A 104 -17.06 19.38 -4.93
N LEU A 105 -16.68 19.76 -6.15
CA LEU A 105 -16.43 21.16 -6.53
C LEU A 105 -17.68 22.02 -6.37
N ALA A 106 -18.84 21.50 -6.79
CA ALA A 106 -20.11 22.22 -6.59
C ALA A 106 -20.42 22.47 -5.11
N LYS A 107 -20.14 21.49 -4.24
CA LYS A 107 -20.28 21.66 -2.78
C LYS A 107 -19.26 22.67 -2.23
N LEU A 108 -18.02 22.65 -2.70
CA LEU A 108 -16.99 23.62 -2.30
C LEU A 108 -17.40 25.05 -2.71
N ARG A 109 -17.87 25.23 -3.94
CA ARG A 109 -18.36 26.54 -4.42
C ARG A 109 -19.52 27.06 -3.57
N LYS A 110 -20.49 26.17 -3.24
CA LYS A 110 -21.61 26.52 -2.37
C LYS A 110 -21.14 26.92 -0.95
N TYR A 111 -20.15 26.22 -0.43
CA TYR A 111 -19.55 26.52 0.86
C TYR A 111 -18.82 27.89 0.82
N ALA A 112 -17.97 28.11 -0.16
CA ALA A 112 -17.25 29.36 -0.32
C ALA A 112 -18.22 30.55 -0.50
N ALA A 113 -19.26 30.41 -1.33
CA ALA A 113 -20.27 31.44 -1.55
C ALA A 113 -21.09 31.78 -0.29
N HIS A 114 -21.19 30.88 0.68
CA HIS A 114 -21.87 31.17 1.95
C HIS A 114 -21.09 32.17 2.81
N TYR A 115 -19.75 32.07 2.82
CA TYR A 115 -18.87 32.94 3.62
C TYR A 115 -18.29 34.12 2.82
N MET A 116 -18.26 33.98 1.51
CA MET A 116 -17.72 34.95 0.56
C MET A 116 -18.69 35.10 -0.63
N PRO A 117 -19.86 35.77 -0.45
CA PRO A 117 -20.89 35.84 -1.48
C PRO A 117 -20.45 36.55 -2.76
N ASP A 118 -19.52 37.48 -2.63
CA ASP A 118 -19.00 38.30 -3.74
C ASP A 118 -17.75 37.71 -4.40
N ALA A 119 -17.29 36.52 -3.94
CA ALA A 119 -16.06 35.92 -4.45
C ALA A 119 -16.30 35.23 -5.80
N GLU A 120 -15.48 35.57 -6.78
CA GLU A 120 -15.41 34.89 -8.06
C GLU A 120 -14.53 33.66 -7.99
N PHE A 121 -14.96 32.57 -8.61
CA PHE A 121 -14.19 31.35 -8.71
C PHE A 121 -13.26 31.42 -9.93
N ALA A 122 -11.95 31.42 -9.68
CA ALA A 122 -10.95 31.26 -10.73
C ALA A 122 -10.85 29.81 -11.20
N ALA A 123 -10.29 29.61 -12.39
CA ALA A 123 -10.02 28.27 -12.88
C ALA A 123 -9.09 27.52 -11.90
N PRO A 124 -9.31 26.21 -11.68
CA PRO A 124 -8.44 25.46 -10.80
C PRO A 124 -7.04 25.39 -11.38
N GLU A 125 -6.05 25.71 -10.55
CA GLU A 125 -4.64 25.58 -10.91
C GLU A 125 -4.13 24.24 -10.41
N VAL A 126 -3.59 23.49 -11.36
CA VAL A 126 -2.98 22.19 -11.09
C VAL A 126 -1.48 22.39 -11.09
N TYR A 127 -0.88 22.29 -9.93
CA TYR A 127 0.58 22.33 -9.80
C TYR A 127 1.11 20.92 -9.99
N GLN A 128 1.74 20.73 -11.14
CA GLN A 128 2.50 19.53 -11.45
C GLN A 128 3.96 19.83 -11.11
N ASP A 129 4.48 19.18 -10.08
CA ASP A 129 5.92 19.20 -9.86
C ASP A 129 6.56 18.28 -10.89
N SER A 130 7.57 18.77 -11.60
CA SER A 130 8.41 17.95 -12.47
C SER A 130 9.31 17.08 -11.60
N TYR A 131 8.70 16.09 -10.93
CA TYR A 131 9.45 15.14 -10.15
C TYR A 131 10.40 14.38 -11.05
N ASP A 132 11.61 14.20 -10.58
CA ASP A 132 12.60 13.34 -11.21
C ASP A 132 12.14 11.88 -11.10
N VAL A 133 11.37 11.44 -12.09
CA VAL A 133 10.79 10.09 -12.18
C VAL A 133 11.87 9.02 -11.99
N PHE A 134 13.09 9.30 -12.44
CA PHE A 134 14.22 8.39 -12.27
C PHE A 134 14.59 8.22 -10.79
N LYS A 135 14.64 9.31 -10.03
CA LYS A 135 14.93 9.29 -8.58
C LYS A 135 13.89 8.47 -7.83
N GLU A 136 12.63 8.65 -8.16
CA GLU A 136 11.52 7.90 -7.58
C GLU A 136 11.63 6.40 -7.87
N ILE A 137 11.89 6.02 -9.13
CA ILE A 137 12.09 4.61 -9.50
C ILE A 137 13.24 3.99 -8.71
N VAL A 138 14.36 4.71 -8.55
CA VAL A 138 15.52 4.22 -7.79
C VAL A 138 15.16 4.01 -6.32
N ILE A 139 14.48 4.98 -5.69
CA ILE A 139 14.04 4.86 -4.29
C ILE A 139 13.08 3.67 -4.14
N PHE A 140 12.10 3.52 -5.02
CA PHE A 140 11.18 2.38 -5.01
C PHE A 140 11.92 1.05 -5.13
N ALA A 141 12.86 0.94 -6.06
CA ALA A 141 13.66 -0.26 -6.26
C ALA A 141 14.50 -0.60 -5.02
N LEU A 142 15.12 0.39 -4.37
CA LEU A 142 15.89 0.20 -3.14
C LEU A 142 15.01 -0.28 -1.99
N ILE A 143 13.84 0.34 -1.76
CA ILE A 143 12.92 -0.08 -0.71
C ILE A 143 12.42 -1.49 -0.98
N THR A 144 12.09 -1.80 -2.23
CA THR A 144 11.66 -3.14 -2.64
C THR A 144 12.75 -4.18 -2.39
N ALA A 145 14.02 -3.85 -2.71
CA ALA A 145 15.16 -4.73 -2.43
C ALA A 145 15.34 -4.99 -0.93
N VAL A 146 15.18 -3.98 -0.08
CA VAL A 146 15.24 -4.14 1.39
C VAL A 146 14.12 -5.06 1.88
N ILE A 147 12.89 -4.89 1.39
CA ILE A 147 11.76 -5.77 1.72
C ILE A 147 12.04 -7.20 1.29
N LEU A 148 12.63 -7.42 0.10
CA LEU A 148 13.06 -8.74 -0.38
C LEU A 148 14.05 -9.41 0.58
N ILE A 149 15.08 -8.68 0.97
CA ILE A 149 16.12 -9.20 1.88
C ILE A 149 15.50 -9.65 3.22
N VAL A 150 14.51 -8.90 3.73
CA VAL A 150 13.82 -9.26 4.98
C VAL A 150 12.83 -10.42 4.77
N LEU A 151 12.20 -10.50 3.61
CA LEU A 151 11.15 -11.49 3.32
C LEU A 151 11.72 -12.90 3.19
N ILE A 152 12.90 -13.06 2.55
CA ILE A 152 13.54 -14.36 2.32
C ILE A 152 13.72 -15.16 3.64
N PRO A 153 14.38 -14.63 4.69
CA PRO A 153 14.52 -15.36 5.94
C PRO A 153 13.18 -15.62 6.65
N VAL A 154 12.22 -14.70 6.55
CA VAL A 154 10.89 -14.89 7.16
C VAL A 154 10.15 -16.07 6.53
N ILE A 155 10.20 -16.23 5.21
CA ILE A 155 9.61 -17.37 4.51
C ILE A 155 10.36 -18.68 4.77
N ASN A 156 11.68 -18.62 4.84
CA ASN A 156 12.51 -19.81 5.07
C ASN A 156 12.46 -20.30 6.52
N TYR A 157 12.16 -19.44 7.48
CA TYR A 157 12.13 -19.79 8.89
C TYR A 157 11.23 -21.00 9.23
N PRO A 158 9.94 -21.07 8.80
CA PRO A 158 9.09 -22.23 9.06
C PRO A 158 9.59 -23.50 8.36
N ILE A 159 10.32 -23.38 7.25
CA ILE A 159 10.94 -24.54 6.56
C ILE A 159 12.11 -25.08 7.38
N GLN A 160 12.98 -24.19 7.88
CA GLN A 160 14.14 -24.58 8.70
C GLN A 160 13.75 -25.24 10.01
N ILE A 161 12.73 -24.72 10.70
CA ILE A 161 12.22 -25.32 11.94
C ILE A 161 11.72 -26.76 11.72
N ARG A 162 11.24 -27.06 10.54
CA ARG A 162 10.72 -28.39 10.18
C ARG A 162 11.74 -29.29 9.50
N LYS A 163 13.01 -28.87 9.43
CA LYS A 163 14.06 -29.66 8.77
C LYS A 163 14.13 -31.09 9.32
N SER A 164 14.10 -31.26 10.63
CA SER A 164 14.12 -32.59 11.27
C SER A 164 12.92 -33.49 10.91
N GLU A 165 11.74 -32.92 10.69
CA GLU A 165 10.58 -33.66 10.23
C GLU A 165 10.75 -34.13 8.78
N PHE A 166 11.25 -33.26 7.91
CA PHE A 166 11.55 -33.60 6.52
C PHE A 166 12.64 -34.66 6.41
N ASP A 167 13.66 -34.59 7.27
CA ASP A 167 14.71 -35.60 7.34
C ASP A 167 14.16 -36.94 7.81
N SER A 168 13.23 -36.94 8.77
CA SER A 168 12.53 -38.16 9.21
C SER A 168 11.69 -38.78 8.06
N TYR A 169 11.01 -37.95 7.26
CA TYR A 169 10.29 -38.45 6.09
C TYR A 169 11.24 -39.06 5.06
N ARG A 170 12.42 -38.48 4.88
CA ARG A 170 13.48 -38.99 3.98
C ARG A 170 14.00 -40.34 4.45
N ILE A 171 14.27 -40.49 5.76
CA ILE A 171 14.67 -41.76 6.37
C ILE A 171 13.59 -42.84 6.21
N CYS A 172 12.32 -42.48 6.29
CA CYS A 172 11.19 -43.37 6.06
C CYS A 172 10.95 -43.67 4.57
N GLY A 173 11.82 -43.26 3.66
CA GLY A 173 11.75 -43.56 2.22
C GLY A 173 10.80 -42.65 1.43
N ALA A 174 10.42 -41.50 1.96
CA ALA A 174 9.63 -40.55 1.19
C ALA A 174 10.44 -39.99 -0.01
N ALA A 175 9.81 -39.94 -1.18
CA ALA A 175 10.41 -39.40 -2.38
C ALA A 175 10.70 -37.88 -2.19
N ASN A 176 11.84 -37.42 -2.70
CA ASN A 176 12.20 -35.99 -2.63
C ASN A 176 11.13 -35.07 -3.18
N GLY A 177 10.43 -35.47 -4.26
CA GLY A 177 9.30 -34.72 -4.82
C GLY A 177 8.13 -34.54 -3.84
N PHE A 178 7.89 -35.48 -2.94
CA PHE A 178 6.88 -35.40 -1.90
C PHE A 178 7.26 -34.36 -0.83
N ILE A 179 8.53 -34.36 -0.41
CA ILE A 179 9.07 -33.41 0.57
C ILE A 179 8.99 -31.98 0.03
N LEU A 180 9.39 -31.79 -1.23
CA LEU A 180 9.30 -30.51 -1.94
C LEU A 180 7.87 -30.01 -2.05
N ALA A 181 6.95 -30.90 -2.44
CA ALA A 181 5.54 -30.54 -2.51
C ALA A 181 4.97 -30.15 -1.13
N ALA A 182 5.38 -30.84 -0.07
CA ALA A 182 4.95 -30.51 1.30
C ALA A 182 5.50 -29.13 1.76
N ARG A 183 6.76 -28.80 1.45
CA ARG A 183 7.36 -27.48 1.69
C ARG A 183 6.62 -26.40 0.93
N PHE A 184 6.43 -26.60 -0.38
CA PHE A 184 5.72 -25.65 -1.24
C PHE A 184 4.30 -25.36 -0.74
N VAL A 185 3.50 -26.40 -0.46
CA VAL A 185 2.13 -26.23 0.01
C VAL A 185 2.08 -25.49 1.35
N HIS A 186 3.03 -25.76 2.26
CA HIS A 186 3.11 -25.08 3.54
C HIS A 186 3.38 -23.56 3.37
N VAL A 187 4.40 -23.23 2.59
CA VAL A 187 4.74 -21.82 2.31
C VAL A 187 3.63 -21.12 1.55
N ALA A 188 3.05 -21.77 0.55
CA ALA A 188 1.92 -21.23 -0.22
C ALA A 188 0.70 -20.91 0.67
N CYS A 189 0.35 -21.81 1.60
CA CYS A 189 -0.75 -21.55 2.54
C CYS A 189 -0.49 -20.33 3.42
N LEU A 190 0.70 -20.22 4.00
CA LEU A 190 1.08 -19.05 4.80
C LEU A 190 1.07 -17.78 3.97
N SER A 191 1.59 -17.84 2.75
CA SER A 191 1.67 -16.71 1.82
C SER A 191 0.29 -16.22 1.39
N ILE A 192 -0.62 -17.12 1.06
CA ILE A 192 -2.00 -16.77 0.68
C ILE A 192 -2.72 -16.11 1.86
N LEU A 193 -2.60 -16.71 3.06
CA LEU A 193 -3.24 -16.15 4.26
C LEU A 193 -2.69 -14.74 4.58
N ALA A 194 -1.38 -14.58 4.54
CA ALA A 194 -0.70 -13.31 4.75
C ALA A 194 -1.09 -12.27 3.68
N GLY A 195 -1.15 -12.67 2.41
CA GLY A 195 -1.59 -11.82 1.31
C GLY A 195 -3.00 -11.29 1.52
N VAL A 196 -3.94 -12.16 1.89
CA VAL A 196 -5.33 -11.76 2.18
C VAL A 196 -5.39 -10.77 3.35
N LEU A 197 -4.64 -11.02 4.44
CA LEU A 197 -4.59 -10.12 5.60
C LEU A 197 -3.94 -8.78 5.25
N GLY A 198 -2.84 -8.77 4.50
CA GLY A 198 -2.16 -7.56 4.07
C GLY A 198 -3.03 -6.69 3.17
N ILE A 199 -3.70 -7.29 2.19
CA ILE A 199 -4.65 -6.60 1.30
C ILE A 199 -5.85 -6.07 2.07
N ALA A 200 -6.42 -6.87 2.99
CA ALA A 200 -7.51 -6.41 3.85
C ALA A 200 -7.10 -5.18 4.69
N GLY A 201 -5.88 -5.20 5.24
CA GLY A 201 -5.30 -4.05 5.93
C GLY A 201 -5.21 -2.80 5.04
N LEU A 202 -4.77 -2.95 3.79
CA LEU A 202 -4.73 -1.86 2.81
C LEU A 202 -6.11 -1.26 2.54
N PHE A 203 -7.14 -2.11 2.38
CA PHE A 203 -8.51 -1.64 2.19
C PHE A 203 -9.04 -0.86 3.39
N ILE A 204 -8.78 -1.36 4.61
CA ILE A 204 -9.18 -0.68 5.85
C ILE A 204 -8.47 0.67 5.96
N TYR A 205 -7.15 0.70 5.71
CA TYR A 205 -6.36 1.91 5.71
C TYR A 205 -6.87 2.94 4.69
N SER A 206 -7.11 2.52 3.46
CA SER A 206 -7.64 3.38 2.39
C SER A 206 -9.00 3.98 2.74
N ARG A 207 -9.88 3.20 3.38
CA ARG A 207 -11.17 3.67 3.86
C ARG A 207 -11.03 4.69 4.98
N TRP A 208 -10.12 4.46 5.90
CA TRP A 208 -9.95 5.32 7.08
C TRP A 208 -9.27 6.64 6.74
N THR A 209 -8.28 6.63 5.87
CA THR A 209 -7.53 7.83 5.46
C THR A 209 -8.20 8.60 4.33
N HIS A 210 -9.33 8.11 3.78
CA HIS A 210 -9.93 8.64 2.56
C HIS A 210 -8.91 8.80 1.42
N ALA A 211 -7.76 8.12 1.52
CA ALA A 211 -6.81 7.99 0.44
C ALA A 211 -7.54 7.33 -0.73
N GLY A 212 -7.50 7.97 -1.89
CA GLY A 212 -8.30 7.60 -3.07
C GLY A 212 -8.24 6.11 -3.44
N ASN A 213 -8.86 5.73 -4.53
CA ASN A 213 -8.92 4.32 -4.97
C ASN A 213 -7.53 3.71 -4.96
N LEU A 214 -7.36 2.63 -4.17
CA LEU A 214 -6.18 1.77 -4.25
C LEU A 214 -6.02 1.38 -5.72
N GLY A 215 -4.95 1.88 -6.33
CA GLY A 215 -4.65 1.52 -7.72
C GLY A 215 -4.49 0.01 -7.84
N LEU A 216 -4.91 -0.55 -8.97
CA LEU A 216 -4.73 -1.98 -9.26
C LEU A 216 -3.28 -2.43 -9.03
N LEU A 217 -2.32 -1.56 -9.31
CA LEU A 217 -0.88 -1.78 -9.09
C LEU A 217 -0.54 -1.99 -7.61
N ALA A 218 -1.20 -1.32 -6.68
CA ALA A 218 -0.98 -1.49 -5.25
C ALA A 218 -1.32 -2.90 -4.75
N ILE A 219 -2.15 -3.63 -5.48
CA ILE A 219 -2.51 -5.02 -5.19
C ILE A 219 -1.65 -5.99 -6.01
N LEU A 220 -1.46 -5.70 -7.30
CA LEU A 220 -0.73 -6.60 -8.21
C LEU A 220 0.75 -6.68 -7.87
N ILE A 221 1.42 -5.58 -7.55
CA ILE A 221 2.86 -5.59 -7.28
C ILE A 221 3.20 -6.45 -6.04
N PRO A 222 2.54 -6.31 -4.88
CA PRO A 222 2.78 -7.19 -3.75
C PRO A 222 2.50 -8.66 -4.05
N LEU A 223 1.46 -8.97 -4.83
CA LEU A 223 1.13 -10.34 -5.20
C LEU A 223 2.18 -10.97 -6.10
N LEU A 224 2.63 -10.27 -7.14
CA LEU A 224 3.69 -10.73 -8.05
C LEU A 224 5.01 -10.92 -7.30
N PHE A 225 5.35 -9.96 -6.45
CA PHE A 225 6.51 -10.04 -5.59
C PHE A 225 6.47 -11.28 -4.68
N PHE A 226 5.33 -11.54 -4.07
CA PHE A 226 5.10 -12.68 -3.21
C PHE A 226 5.21 -14.01 -3.97
N ALA A 227 4.69 -14.07 -5.19
CA ALA A 227 4.78 -15.22 -6.08
C ALA A 227 6.24 -15.51 -6.47
N THR A 228 7.02 -14.48 -6.81
CA THR A 228 8.45 -14.64 -7.15
C THR A 228 9.27 -15.15 -5.97
N VAL A 229 9.12 -14.58 -4.79
CA VAL A 229 9.86 -15.02 -3.60
C VAL A 229 9.46 -16.44 -3.19
N THR A 230 8.18 -16.81 -3.31
CA THR A 230 7.74 -18.18 -3.03
C THR A 230 8.33 -19.18 -4.03
N ALA A 231 8.43 -18.78 -5.29
CA ALA A 231 9.08 -19.59 -6.32
C ALA A 231 10.58 -19.76 -6.07
N GLU A 232 11.30 -18.67 -5.77
CA GLU A 232 12.73 -18.70 -5.47
C GLU A 232 13.08 -19.56 -4.24
N THR A 233 12.32 -19.40 -3.14
CA THR A 233 12.54 -20.21 -1.94
C THR A 233 12.24 -21.69 -2.18
N THR A 234 11.30 -21.99 -3.06
CA THR A 234 11.00 -23.36 -3.47
C THR A 234 12.13 -23.93 -4.32
N ILE A 235 12.65 -23.16 -5.29
CA ILE A 235 13.77 -23.54 -6.14
C ILE A 235 15.03 -23.77 -5.30
N ALA A 236 15.33 -22.88 -4.35
CA ALA A 236 16.46 -23.05 -3.43
C ALA A 236 16.34 -24.35 -2.60
N GLY A 237 15.13 -24.63 -2.09
CA GLY A 237 14.86 -25.90 -1.39
C GLY A 237 14.99 -27.14 -2.30
N ILE A 238 14.72 -27.00 -3.60
CA ILE A 238 14.95 -28.05 -4.61
C ILE A 238 16.47 -28.27 -4.79
N ALA A 239 17.22 -27.19 -4.97
CA ALA A 239 18.67 -27.24 -5.18
C ALA A 239 19.39 -27.91 -3.99
N GLU A 240 19.03 -27.56 -2.74
CA GLU A 240 19.55 -28.24 -1.55
C GLU A 240 19.27 -29.75 -1.56
N ALA A 241 18.06 -30.16 -1.93
CA ALA A 241 17.67 -31.56 -1.98
C ALA A 241 18.42 -32.38 -3.05
N TYR A 242 18.96 -31.72 -4.08
CA TYR A 242 19.75 -32.37 -5.15
C TYR A 242 21.26 -32.34 -4.87
N HIS A 243 21.78 -31.36 -4.12
CA HIS A 243 23.21 -31.28 -3.76
C HIS A 243 23.63 -32.24 -2.64
N GLU A 244 22.67 -32.74 -1.84
CA GLU A 244 22.94 -33.74 -0.78
C GLU A 244 22.94 -35.18 -1.29
N LYS A 245 22.93 -35.41 -2.61
CA LYS A 245 23.13 -36.70 -3.26
C LYS A 245 24.60 -36.89 -3.70
#